data_bbba5620b0ae042e4984705282489b8c
#
_entry.id   bbba5620b0ae042e4984705282489b8c
#
_cell.length_a   1.000
_cell.length_b   1.000
_cell.length_c   1.000
_cell.angle_alpha   90.00
_cell.angle_beta   90.00
_cell.angle_gamma   90.00
#
_symmetry.space_group_name_H-M   'P 1'
#
loop_
_entity.id
_entity.type
_entity.pdbx_description
1 polymer ?
#
loop_
_entity_poly.entity_id
_entity_poly.type
_entity_poly.pdbx_seq_one_letter_code
_entity_poly.pdbx_strand_id
1 'polypeptide(L)'
;MQHVRAWDLPTRVFHWSFVTLIICSWASFELADKLGDATLKWHRYNGYAVLILLVWRLLWGFVGSSTARWSAFVRWPWVAAGYLIDLVRGRERHFLGHNPLGTYMILALLAAVGVQATLGLMTVEHNDTAWGPLYKLVSEATGKQVAYYHVRLLHYLILPLVAAHITANVLYGALKKDPLIRAMVTGTKPAGAYEDGPEATMVAQPIRRALVCLAVAVLFVLGAIAALGGKIFY
;
A
#
# COMPACT_ATOMS: atom_id res chain seq x y z
N MET A 1 19.59 -13.01 -22.05
CA MET A 1 18.92 -11.70 -22.23
C MET A 1 19.45 -10.77 -21.16
N GLN A 2 19.81 -9.53 -21.51
CA GLN A 2 20.19 -8.53 -20.54
C GLN A 2 18.96 -8.07 -19.73
N HIS A 3 19.16 -7.72 -18.46
CA HIS A 3 18.10 -7.25 -17.55
C HIS A 3 18.47 -5.88 -16.99
N VAL A 4 17.46 -5.05 -16.81
CA VAL A 4 17.58 -3.72 -16.16
C VAL A 4 16.85 -3.73 -14.82
N ARG A 5 17.36 -2.99 -13.83
CA ARG A 5 16.72 -2.88 -12.51
C ARG A 5 15.50 -1.97 -12.60
N ALA A 6 14.33 -2.54 -12.29
CA ALA A 6 13.06 -1.82 -12.19
C ALA A 6 12.75 -1.40 -10.75
N TRP A 7 12.94 -2.31 -9.79
CA TRP A 7 12.57 -2.08 -8.39
C TRP A 7 13.74 -2.36 -7.45
N ASP A 8 14.00 -1.44 -6.53
CA ASP A 8 14.92 -1.68 -5.43
C ASP A 8 14.37 -2.69 -4.41
N LEU A 9 15.26 -3.27 -3.61
CA LEU A 9 14.87 -4.26 -2.60
C LEU A 9 13.90 -3.68 -1.56
N PRO A 10 14.10 -2.47 -1.01
CA PRO A 10 13.15 -1.89 -0.06
C PRO A 10 11.73 -1.76 -0.61
N THR A 11 11.55 -1.32 -1.86
CA THR A 11 10.23 -1.22 -2.49
C THR A 11 9.54 -2.58 -2.59
N ARG A 12 10.29 -3.63 -2.95
CA ARG A 12 9.76 -5.00 -3.06
C ARG A 12 9.40 -5.59 -1.70
N VAL A 13 10.25 -5.42 -0.71
CA VAL A 13 9.98 -5.84 0.68
C VAL A 13 8.75 -5.12 1.21
N PHE A 14 8.67 -3.80 1.04
CA PHE A 14 7.47 -3.04 1.38
C PHE A 14 6.21 -3.64 0.75
N HIS A 15 6.21 -3.84 -0.57
CA HIS A 15 5.03 -4.33 -1.29
C HIS A 15 4.54 -5.67 -0.74
N TRP A 16 5.42 -6.67 -0.63
CA TRP A 16 5.03 -7.99 -0.18
C TRP A 16 4.68 -8.04 1.31
N SER A 17 5.38 -7.29 2.17
CA SER A 17 5.02 -7.14 3.57
C SER A 17 3.65 -6.47 3.73
N PHE A 18 3.36 -5.43 2.92
CA PHE A 18 2.09 -4.72 2.95
C PHE A 18 0.92 -5.63 2.54
N VAL A 19 1.09 -6.40 1.45
CA VAL A 19 0.10 -7.41 1.02
C VAL A 19 -0.14 -8.45 2.12
N THR A 20 0.94 -8.99 2.70
CA THR A 20 0.83 -9.98 3.79
C THR A 20 0.08 -9.41 5.00
N LEU A 21 0.40 -8.19 5.43
CA LEU A 21 -0.27 -7.56 6.57
C LEU A 21 -1.76 -7.31 6.30
N ILE A 22 -2.14 -6.91 5.09
CA ILE A 22 -3.56 -6.74 4.72
C ILE A 22 -4.30 -8.08 4.80
N ILE A 23 -3.71 -9.16 4.27
CA ILE A 23 -4.29 -10.51 4.35
C ILE A 23 -4.39 -10.96 5.80
N CYS A 24 -3.33 -10.78 6.61
CA CYS A 24 -3.34 -11.12 8.02
C CYS A 24 -4.38 -10.30 8.81
N SER A 25 -4.55 -9.01 8.48
CA SER A 25 -5.56 -8.16 9.11
C SER A 25 -6.97 -8.66 8.81
N TRP A 26 -7.25 -8.96 7.54
CA TRP A 26 -8.53 -9.54 7.15
C TRP A 26 -8.75 -10.90 7.83
N ALA A 27 -7.80 -11.81 7.75
CA ALA A 27 -7.91 -13.14 8.33
C ALA A 27 -8.09 -13.12 9.87
N SER A 28 -7.37 -12.24 10.57
CA SER A 28 -7.48 -12.12 12.03
C SER A 28 -8.85 -11.58 12.48
N PHE A 29 -9.55 -10.85 11.63
CA PHE A 29 -10.92 -10.41 11.88
C PHE A 29 -11.93 -11.52 11.56
N GLU A 30 -11.90 -12.08 10.35
CA GLU A 30 -12.82 -13.13 9.90
C GLU A 30 -12.75 -14.41 10.73
N LEU A 31 -11.59 -14.71 11.30
CA LEU A 31 -11.40 -15.91 12.10
C LEU A 31 -11.61 -15.67 13.61
N ALA A 32 -11.93 -14.44 14.02
CA ALA A 32 -12.12 -14.11 15.45
C ALA A 32 -13.17 -14.96 16.12
N ASP A 33 -14.32 -15.14 15.47
CA ASP A 33 -15.42 -15.96 15.98
C ASP A 33 -15.04 -17.44 16.17
N LYS A 34 -14.07 -17.94 15.40
CA LYS A 34 -13.62 -19.34 15.44
C LYS A 34 -12.43 -19.57 16.36
N LEU A 35 -11.51 -18.60 16.41
CA LEU A 35 -10.23 -18.71 17.12
C LEU A 35 -10.20 -17.95 18.45
N GLY A 36 -11.28 -17.18 18.74
CA GLY A 36 -11.42 -16.39 19.95
C GLY A 36 -10.84 -14.96 19.82
N ASP A 37 -11.18 -14.13 20.81
CA ASP A 37 -10.91 -12.69 20.83
C ASP A 37 -9.41 -12.33 20.78
N ALA A 38 -8.52 -13.27 21.10
CA ALA A 38 -7.08 -13.07 20.99
C ALA A 38 -6.64 -12.70 19.56
N THR A 39 -7.41 -13.09 18.53
CA THR A 39 -7.14 -12.75 17.13
C THR A 39 -7.35 -11.27 16.84
N LEU A 40 -8.28 -10.60 17.55
CA LEU A 40 -8.53 -9.16 17.43
C LEU A 40 -7.35 -8.32 17.92
N LYS A 41 -6.58 -8.83 18.88
CA LYS A 41 -5.31 -8.24 19.26
C LYS A 41 -4.32 -8.22 18.09
N TRP A 42 -4.25 -9.30 17.32
CA TRP A 42 -3.41 -9.37 16.11
C TRP A 42 -3.92 -8.47 15.01
N HIS A 43 -5.24 -8.36 14.82
CA HIS A 43 -5.82 -7.38 13.90
C HIS A 43 -5.33 -5.96 14.19
N ARG A 44 -5.32 -5.56 15.46
CA ARG A 44 -4.85 -4.25 15.89
C ARG A 44 -3.36 -4.04 15.64
N TYR A 45 -2.50 -5.01 15.99
CA TYR A 45 -1.07 -4.91 15.72
C TYR A 45 -0.74 -4.89 14.23
N ASN A 46 -1.46 -5.67 13.42
CA ASN A 46 -1.37 -5.59 11.98
C ASN A 46 -1.77 -4.20 11.46
N GLY A 47 -2.82 -3.60 12.02
CA GLY A 47 -3.23 -2.22 11.70
C GLY A 47 -2.13 -1.19 11.98
N TYR A 48 -1.42 -1.31 13.12
CA TYR A 48 -0.26 -0.45 13.39
C TYR A 48 0.86 -0.67 12.39
N ALA A 49 1.18 -1.91 12.06
CA ALA A 49 2.20 -2.23 11.07
C ALA A 49 1.84 -1.70 9.68
N VAL A 50 0.57 -1.78 9.28
CA VAL A 50 0.05 -1.19 8.03
C VAL A 50 0.25 0.33 8.02
N LEU A 51 -0.10 1.04 9.11
CA LEU A 51 0.11 2.49 9.23
C LEU A 51 1.60 2.85 9.16
N ILE A 52 2.46 2.10 9.85
CA ILE A 52 3.91 2.29 9.80
C ILE A 52 4.42 2.13 8.37
N LEU A 53 3.99 1.09 7.65
CA LEU A 53 4.40 0.87 6.27
C LEU A 53 3.85 1.94 5.32
N LEU A 54 2.64 2.48 5.56
CA LEU A 54 2.10 3.60 4.79
C LEU A 54 2.96 4.86 4.96
N VAL A 55 3.29 5.22 6.21
CA VAL A 55 4.18 6.35 6.49
C VAL A 55 5.56 6.11 5.87
N TRP A 56 6.08 4.89 6.01
CA TRP A 56 7.33 4.50 5.35
C TRP A 56 7.26 4.69 3.84
N ARG A 57 6.17 4.27 3.19
CA ARG A 57 6.00 4.42 1.74
C ARG A 57 5.93 5.89 1.32
N LEU A 58 5.29 6.73 2.11
CA LEU A 58 5.27 8.18 1.87
C LEU A 58 6.69 8.74 1.89
N LEU A 59 7.48 8.43 2.93
CA LEU A 59 8.87 8.87 3.05
C LEU A 59 9.75 8.31 1.93
N TRP A 60 9.61 7.01 1.60
CA TRP A 60 10.35 6.35 0.53
C TRP A 60 10.07 6.97 -0.84
N GLY A 61 8.89 7.51 -1.04
CA GLY A 61 8.53 8.25 -2.23
C GLY A 61 9.29 9.56 -2.45
N PHE A 62 10.00 10.06 -1.44
CA PHE A 62 10.90 11.22 -1.57
C PHE A 62 12.37 10.82 -1.67
N VAL A 63 12.81 9.80 -0.94
CA VAL A 63 14.24 9.47 -0.78
C VAL A 63 14.66 8.17 -1.45
N GLY A 64 13.73 7.40 -2.01
CA GLY A 64 13.96 6.11 -2.65
C GLY A 64 14.55 6.22 -4.06
N SER A 65 14.64 5.07 -4.74
CA SER A 65 15.05 4.98 -6.15
C SER A 65 14.08 5.69 -7.08
N SER A 66 14.52 6.10 -8.26
CA SER A 66 13.71 6.92 -9.20
C SER A 66 12.34 6.30 -9.50
N THR A 67 12.27 4.99 -9.75
CA THR A 67 10.99 4.29 -10.02
C THR A 67 10.01 4.30 -8.84
N ALA A 68 10.49 4.53 -7.61
CA ALA A 68 9.68 4.62 -6.39
C ALA A 68 9.32 6.07 -6.00
N ARG A 69 10.01 7.08 -6.56
CA ARG A 69 9.80 8.50 -6.19
C ARG A 69 8.54 9.07 -6.79
N TRP A 70 7.77 9.82 -5.97
CA TRP A 70 6.55 10.49 -6.39
C TRP A 70 6.77 11.39 -7.61
N SER A 71 7.84 12.17 -7.64
CA SER A 71 8.17 13.08 -8.74
C SER A 71 8.44 12.37 -10.07
N ALA A 72 8.84 11.10 -10.04
CA ALA A 72 9.16 10.35 -11.24
C ALA A 72 7.92 9.74 -11.92
N PHE A 73 6.92 9.31 -11.15
CA PHE A 73 5.78 8.58 -11.71
C PHE A 73 4.43 9.27 -11.54
N VAL A 74 4.26 10.18 -10.57
CA VAL A 74 3.01 10.93 -10.42
C VAL A 74 2.92 11.96 -11.54
N ARG A 75 1.94 11.80 -12.40
CA ARG A 75 1.68 12.64 -13.56
C ARG A 75 0.28 13.26 -13.45
N TRP A 76 0.05 14.33 -14.20
CA TRP A 76 -1.25 14.97 -14.24
C TRP A 76 -2.35 14.04 -14.80
N PRO A 77 -3.61 14.18 -14.39
CA PRO A 77 -4.70 13.28 -14.83
C PRO A 77 -4.85 13.15 -16.34
N TRP A 78 -4.62 14.23 -17.09
CA TRP A 78 -4.70 14.20 -18.55
C TRP A 78 -3.63 13.33 -19.21
N VAL A 79 -2.47 13.14 -18.57
CA VAL A 79 -1.45 12.19 -19.04
C VAL A 79 -1.94 10.76 -18.93
N ALA A 80 -2.63 10.43 -17.84
CA ALA A 80 -3.25 9.12 -17.65
C ALA A 80 -4.41 8.89 -18.64
N ALA A 81 -5.21 9.92 -18.89
CA ALA A 81 -6.27 9.87 -19.92
C ALA A 81 -5.69 9.67 -21.33
N GLY A 82 -4.63 10.39 -21.68
CA GLY A 82 -3.91 10.20 -22.94
C GLY A 82 -3.33 8.79 -23.07
N TYR A 83 -2.72 8.27 -22.01
CA TYR A 83 -2.22 6.90 -21.97
C TYR A 83 -3.34 5.86 -22.15
N LEU A 84 -4.50 6.07 -21.54
CA LEU A 84 -5.67 5.19 -21.73
C LEU A 84 -6.13 5.18 -23.21
N ILE A 85 -6.17 6.36 -23.86
CA ILE A 85 -6.51 6.47 -25.30
C ILE A 85 -5.48 5.72 -26.14
N ASP A 86 -4.19 5.87 -25.86
CA ASP A 86 -3.13 5.16 -26.58
C ASP A 86 -3.26 3.64 -26.38
N LEU A 87 -3.57 3.21 -25.16
CA LEU A 87 -3.80 1.80 -24.81
C LEU A 87 -4.95 1.19 -25.64
N VAL A 88 -6.10 1.89 -25.73
CA VAL A 88 -7.28 1.45 -26.49
C VAL A 88 -6.98 1.43 -27.99
N ARG A 89 -6.13 2.34 -28.46
CA ARG A 89 -5.70 2.41 -29.88
C ARG A 89 -4.58 1.41 -30.23
N GLY A 90 -4.17 0.57 -29.29
CA GLY A 90 -3.09 -0.40 -29.51
C GLY A 90 -1.70 0.20 -29.62
N ARG A 91 -1.51 1.47 -29.24
CA ARG A 91 -0.18 2.09 -29.19
C ARG A 91 0.54 1.61 -27.94
N GLU A 92 1.60 0.84 -28.16
CA GLU A 92 2.38 0.30 -27.05
C GLU A 92 3.36 1.33 -26.50
N ARG A 93 3.22 1.61 -25.19
CA ARG A 93 4.16 2.43 -24.42
C ARG A 93 4.59 1.62 -23.22
N HIS A 94 5.89 1.39 -23.08
CA HIS A 94 6.46 0.60 -21.99
C HIS A 94 7.13 1.49 -20.94
N PHE A 95 6.90 1.16 -19.67
CA PHE A 95 7.48 1.86 -18.53
C PHE A 95 8.28 0.88 -17.68
N LEU A 96 9.45 1.30 -17.21
CA LEU A 96 10.27 0.52 -16.29
C LEU A 96 9.59 0.46 -14.92
N GLY A 97 9.13 1.60 -14.42
CA GLY A 97 8.36 1.75 -13.20
C GLY A 97 6.84 1.67 -13.42
N HIS A 98 6.12 2.66 -12.90
CA HIS A 98 4.66 2.73 -13.00
C HIS A 98 4.24 3.47 -14.28
N ASN A 99 3.37 2.84 -15.07
CA ASN A 99 2.68 3.57 -16.12
C ASN A 99 1.66 4.57 -15.54
N PRO A 100 1.18 5.55 -16.32
CA PRO A 100 0.28 6.59 -15.82
C PRO A 100 -1.02 6.08 -15.17
N LEU A 101 -1.63 5.00 -15.66
CA LEU A 101 -2.83 4.40 -15.03
C LEU A 101 -2.47 3.64 -13.75
N GLY A 102 -1.35 2.90 -13.76
CA GLY A 102 -0.84 2.21 -12.59
C GLY A 102 -0.51 3.17 -11.44
N THR A 103 -0.07 4.39 -11.76
CA THR A 103 0.12 5.46 -10.78
C THR A 103 -1.15 5.75 -9.99
N TYR A 104 -2.27 5.99 -10.69
CA TYR A 104 -3.55 6.30 -10.02
C TYR A 104 -4.10 5.11 -9.25
N MET A 105 -3.90 3.89 -9.76
CA MET A 105 -4.25 2.67 -9.02
C MET A 105 -3.51 2.58 -7.68
N ILE A 106 -2.20 2.87 -7.66
CA ILE A 106 -1.41 2.85 -6.41
C ILE A 106 -1.84 3.96 -5.47
N LEU A 107 -2.04 5.18 -5.97
CA LEU A 107 -2.52 6.28 -5.14
C LEU A 107 -3.89 5.97 -4.52
N ALA A 108 -4.81 5.40 -5.29
CA ALA A 108 -6.12 4.99 -4.80
C ALA A 108 -6.02 3.89 -3.73
N LEU A 109 -5.19 2.86 -3.95
CA LEU A 109 -4.98 1.79 -2.98
C LEU A 109 -4.34 2.31 -1.69
N LEU A 110 -3.28 3.12 -1.77
CA LEU A 110 -2.63 3.68 -0.59
C LEU A 110 -3.58 4.60 0.19
N ALA A 111 -4.35 5.44 -0.51
CA ALA A 111 -5.34 6.31 0.12
C ALA A 111 -6.47 5.50 0.79
N ALA A 112 -7.03 4.50 0.09
CA ALA A 112 -8.10 3.67 0.62
C ALA A 112 -7.65 2.89 1.87
N VAL A 113 -6.46 2.26 1.82
CA VAL A 113 -5.89 1.55 2.99
C VAL A 113 -5.51 2.52 4.10
N GLY A 114 -5.06 3.74 3.76
CA GLY A 114 -4.78 4.79 4.74
C GLY A 114 -6.03 5.21 5.51
N VAL A 115 -7.13 5.45 4.80
CA VAL A 115 -8.44 5.74 5.43
C VAL A 115 -8.91 4.55 6.25
N GLN A 116 -8.82 3.32 5.70
CA GLN A 116 -9.18 2.09 6.40
C GLN A 116 -8.46 1.96 7.75
N ALA A 117 -7.14 2.08 7.74
CA ALA A 117 -6.34 1.94 8.94
C ALA A 117 -6.58 3.07 9.96
N THR A 118 -6.82 4.29 9.48
CA THR A 118 -7.15 5.45 10.34
C THR A 118 -8.52 5.27 11.00
N LEU A 119 -9.54 4.81 10.26
CA LEU A 119 -10.84 4.48 10.84
C LEU A 119 -10.71 3.41 11.91
N GLY A 120 -9.89 2.36 11.68
CA GLY A 120 -9.64 1.30 12.64
C GLY A 120 -9.08 1.78 13.99
N LEU A 121 -8.42 2.95 14.04
CA LEU A 121 -7.94 3.52 15.31
C LEU A 121 -9.07 3.94 16.25
N MET A 122 -10.25 4.26 15.74
CA MET A 122 -11.36 4.84 16.49
C MET A 122 -12.59 3.93 16.54
N THR A 123 -12.50 2.69 16.07
CA THR A 123 -13.60 1.75 16.08
C THR A 123 -14.03 1.38 17.49
N VAL A 124 -15.35 1.21 17.67
CA VAL A 124 -15.97 0.60 18.86
C VAL A 124 -16.87 -0.50 18.33
N GLU A 125 -16.62 -1.75 18.74
CA GLU A 125 -17.45 -2.89 18.33
C GLU A 125 -18.46 -3.30 19.40
N HIS A 126 -19.49 -4.05 18.96
CA HIS A 126 -20.65 -4.42 19.77
C HIS A 126 -20.31 -5.28 21.02
N ASN A 127 -19.14 -5.92 21.02
CA ASN A 127 -18.75 -6.89 22.05
C ASN A 127 -17.83 -6.32 23.13
N ASP A 128 -17.57 -5.02 23.16
CA ASP A 128 -16.63 -4.35 24.07
C ASP A 128 -15.19 -4.93 24.07
N THR A 129 -14.89 -5.84 23.15
CA THR A 129 -13.60 -6.56 23.09
C THR A 129 -12.67 -6.02 22.01
N ALA A 130 -13.20 -5.38 20.95
CA ALA A 130 -12.44 -4.90 19.81
C ALA A 130 -12.49 -3.39 19.68
N TRP A 131 -11.79 -2.68 20.56
CA TRP A 131 -11.68 -1.22 20.47
C TRP A 131 -10.41 -0.78 19.77
N GLY A 132 -10.53 0.22 18.89
CA GLY A 132 -9.34 0.90 18.36
C GLY A 132 -8.59 1.63 19.48
N PRO A 133 -7.28 1.87 19.34
CA PRO A 133 -6.46 2.48 20.40
C PRO A 133 -6.90 3.91 20.76
N LEU A 134 -7.58 4.59 19.86
CA LEU A 134 -8.04 5.99 20.01
C LEU A 134 -9.56 6.10 20.19
N TYR A 135 -10.25 5.02 20.53
CA TYR A 135 -11.71 4.99 20.68
C TYR A 135 -12.24 6.08 21.64
N LYS A 136 -11.45 6.45 22.65
CA LYS A 136 -11.81 7.48 23.65
C LYS A 136 -11.88 8.89 23.09
N LEU A 137 -11.35 9.13 21.88
CA LEU A 137 -11.41 10.44 21.23
C LEU A 137 -12.76 10.75 20.59
N VAL A 138 -13.64 9.75 20.49
CA VAL A 138 -14.95 9.86 19.88
C VAL A 138 -16.03 9.35 20.81
N SER A 139 -17.29 9.76 20.59
CA SER A 139 -18.43 9.19 21.30
C SER A 139 -18.62 7.72 20.88
N GLU A 140 -19.25 6.91 21.73
CA GLU A 140 -19.59 5.52 21.41
C GLU A 140 -20.41 5.42 20.13
N ALA A 141 -21.40 6.30 19.93
CA ALA A 141 -22.20 6.34 18.72
C ALA A 141 -21.34 6.61 17.47
N THR A 142 -20.40 7.53 17.55
CA THR A 142 -19.45 7.81 16.47
C THR A 142 -18.52 6.64 16.23
N GLY A 143 -18.01 6.00 17.28
CA GLY A 143 -17.12 4.82 17.17
C GLY A 143 -17.82 3.65 16.48
N LYS A 144 -19.10 3.38 16.79
CA LYS A 144 -19.92 2.37 16.10
C LYS A 144 -20.14 2.71 14.62
N GLN A 145 -20.36 3.98 14.30
CA GLN A 145 -20.49 4.43 12.92
C GLN A 145 -19.17 4.31 12.15
N VAL A 146 -18.05 4.61 12.77
CA VAL A 146 -16.71 4.43 12.21
C VAL A 146 -16.44 2.95 11.94
N ALA A 147 -16.79 2.05 12.87
CA ALA A 147 -16.66 0.60 12.67
C ALA A 147 -17.47 0.12 11.46
N TYR A 148 -18.72 0.60 11.31
CA TYR A 148 -19.54 0.31 10.16
C TYR A 148 -18.88 0.73 8.82
N TYR A 149 -18.30 1.93 8.75
CA TYR A 149 -17.59 2.39 7.55
C TYR A 149 -16.28 1.65 7.35
N HIS A 150 -15.56 1.28 8.41
CA HIS A 150 -14.35 0.48 8.32
C HIS A 150 -14.60 -0.85 7.62
N VAL A 151 -15.63 -1.59 8.00
CA VAL A 151 -16.00 -2.86 7.34
C VAL A 151 -16.44 -2.62 5.89
N ARG A 152 -17.28 -1.61 5.64
CA ARG A 152 -17.78 -1.34 4.28
C ARG A 152 -16.69 -0.88 3.31
N LEU A 153 -15.75 -0.06 3.77
CA LEU A 153 -14.64 0.40 2.95
C LEU A 153 -13.80 -0.78 2.44
N LEU A 154 -13.57 -1.78 3.28
CA LEU A 154 -12.90 -3.00 2.85
C LEU A 154 -13.65 -3.68 1.71
N HIS A 155 -14.94 -3.98 1.90
CA HIS A 155 -15.70 -4.81 0.96
C HIS A 155 -16.05 -4.07 -0.34
N TYR A 156 -16.43 -2.79 -0.25
CA TYR A 156 -16.95 -2.05 -1.40
C TYR A 156 -15.93 -1.17 -2.13
N LEU A 157 -14.74 -0.95 -1.55
CA LEU A 157 -13.69 -0.18 -2.20
C LEU A 157 -12.37 -0.94 -2.27
N ILE A 158 -11.82 -1.42 -1.15
CA ILE A 158 -10.47 -2.00 -1.14
C ILE A 158 -10.43 -3.31 -1.93
N LEU A 159 -11.35 -4.26 -1.67
CA LEU A 159 -11.38 -5.54 -2.39
C LEU A 159 -11.59 -5.36 -3.91
N PRO A 160 -12.52 -4.52 -4.41
CA PRO A 160 -12.61 -4.21 -5.84
C PRO A 160 -11.34 -3.57 -6.42
N LEU A 161 -10.70 -2.63 -5.72
CA LEU A 161 -9.44 -2.04 -6.17
C LEU A 161 -8.31 -3.08 -6.22
N VAL A 162 -8.20 -3.95 -5.23
CA VAL A 162 -7.23 -5.06 -5.22
C VAL A 162 -7.49 -6.02 -6.38
N ALA A 163 -8.74 -6.40 -6.60
CA ALA A 163 -9.13 -7.26 -7.72
C ALA A 163 -8.76 -6.62 -9.07
N ALA A 164 -9.07 -5.34 -9.25
CA ALA A 164 -8.70 -4.58 -10.45
C ALA A 164 -7.17 -4.49 -10.61
N HIS A 165 -6.43 -4.25 -9.52
CA HIS A 165 -4.96 -4.21 -9.53
C HIS A 165 -4.36 -5.55 -9.97
N ILE A 166 -4.81 -6.66 -9.40
CA ILE A 166 -4.33 -8.00 -9.75
C ILE A 166 -4.66 -8.32 -11.21
N THR A 167 -5.92 -8.09 -11.62
CA THR A 167 -6.39 -8.33 -12.98
C THR A 167 -5.58 -7.54 -14.00
N ALA A 168 -5.36 -6.24 -13.75
CA ALA A 168 -4.53 -5.42 -14.62
C ALA A 168 -3.11 -5.98 -14.78
N ASN A 169 -2.45 -6.36 -13.67
CA ASN A 169 -1.09 -6.91 -13.71
C ASN A 169 -1.03 -8.25 -14.49
N VAL A 170 -2.03 -9.12 -14.32
CA VAL A 170 -2.14 -10.39 -15.07
C VAL A 170 -2.35 -10.10 -16.57
N LEU A 171 -3.27 -9.20 -16.92
CA LEU A 171 -3.55 -8.83 -18.31
C LEU A 171 -2.33 -8.18 -18.98
N TYR A 172 -1.60 -7.30 -18.30
CA TYR A 172 -0.37 -6.73 -18.84
C TYR A 172 0.69 -7.82 -19.09
N GLY A 173 0.83 -8.77 -18.18
CA GLY A 173 1.74 -9.91 -18.37
C GLY A 173 1.34 -10.79 -19.55
N ALA A 174 0.06 -11.10 -19.69
CA ALA A 174 -0.46 -12.02 -20.72
C ALA A 174 -0.52 -11.35 -22.12
N LEU A 175 -1.08 -10.13 -22.20
CA LEU A 175 -1.37 -9.49 -23.48
C LEU A 175 -0.21 -8.64 -23.98
N LYS A 176 0.48 -7.91 -23.07
CA LYS A 176 1.59 -7.02 -23.45
C LYS A 176 2.97 -7.61 -23.21
N LYS A 177 3.04 -8.85 -22.70
CA LYS A 177 4.30 -9.53 -22.34
C LYS A 177 5.19 -8.69 -21.40
N ASP A 178 4.60 -7.74 -20.66
CA ASP A 178 5.31 -6.96 -19.64
C ASP A 178 5.27 -7.71 -18.30
N PRO A 179 6.39 -8.23 -17.78
CA PRO A 179 6.42 -9.13 -16.63
C PRO A 179 6.32 -8.38 -15.30
N LEU A 180 5.23 -7.64 -15.05
CA LEU A 180 5.05 -6.77 -13.89
C LEU A 180 5.17 -7.53 -12.56
N ILE A 181 4.48 -8.67 -12.44
CA ILE A 181 4.53 -9.52 -11.22
C ILE A 181 5.94 -10.05 -10.99
N ARG A 182 6.57 -10.60 -12.04
CA ARG A 182 7.95 -11.09 -11.96
C ARG A 182 8.92 -9.98 -11.57
N ALA A 183 8.76 -8.78 -12.13
CA ALA A 183 9.59 -7.62 -11.80
C ALA A 183 9.45 -7.23 -10.32
N MET A 184 8.25 -7.34 -9.73
CA MET A 184 8.03 -7.06 -8.31
C MET A 184 8.64 -8.15 -7.40
N VAL A 185 8.86 -9.37 -7.90
CA VAL A 185 9.57 -10.43 -7.18
C VAL A 185 11.08 -10.32 -7.35
N THR A 186 11.57 -10.19 -8.59
CA THR A 186 13.01 -10.24 -8.92
C THR A 186 13.71 -8.90 -8.83
N GLY A 187 12.97 -7.81 -9.00
CA GLY A 187 13.48 -6.43 -9.08
C GLY A 187 13.92 -6.01 -10.49
N THR A 188 13.77 -6.88 -11.50
CA THR A 188 14.31 -6.64 -12.83
C THR A 188 13.28 -6.86 -13.93
N LYS A 189 13.44 -6.15 -15.03
CA LYS A 189 12.75 -6.37 -16.31
C LYS A 189 13.75 -6.69 -17.42
N PRO A 190 13.34 -7.34 -18.53
CA PRO A 190 14.17 -7.45 -19.72
C PRO A 190 14.66 -6.07 -20.18
N ALA A 191 15.87 -6.00 -20.73
CA ALA A 191 16.34 -4.76 -21.34
C ALA A 191 15.48 -4.41 -22.57
N GLY A 192 15.06 -3.15 -22.65
CA GLY A 192 14.18 -2.67 -23.72
C GLY A 192 14.07 -1.16 -23.68
N ALA A 193 13.31 -0.60 -24.62
CA ALA A 193 13.02 0.82 -24.68
C ALA A 193 11.87 1.15 -23.70
N TYR A 194 12.21 1.70 -22.55
CA TYR A 194 11.26 2.19 -21.55
C TYR A 194 11.25 3.72 -21.56
N GLU A 195 10.07 4.35 -21.49
CA GLU A 195 9.94 5.82 -21.49
C GLU A 195 10.64 6.49 -20.31
N ASP A 196 10.60 5.85 -19.15
CA ASP A 196 11.27 6.29 -17.90
C ASP A 196 12.64 5.62 -17.68
N GLY A 197 13.11 4.83 -18.64
CA GLY A 197 14.39 4.11 -18.58
C GLY A 197 15.63 5.01 -18.49
N PRO A 198 15.74 6.05 -19.32
CA PRO A 198 16.92 6.94 -19.32
C PRO A 198 17.13 7.66 -17.99
N GLU A 199 16.05 7.95 -17.25
CA GLU A 199 16.09 8.63 -15.95
C GLU A 199 16.16 7.66 -14.77
N ALA A 200 16.18 6.35 -15.04
CA ALA A 200 16.12 5.33 -14.00
C ALA A 200 17.44 5.21 -13.24
N THR A 201 17.42 5.58 -11.98
CA THR A 201 18.57 5.51 -11.09
C THR A 201 18.24 4.78 -9.79
N MET A 202 19.14 3.91 -9.34
CA MET A 202 19.05 3.29 -8.03
C MET A 202 19.69 4.19 -6.98
N VAL A 203 18.99 4.42 -5.88
CA VAL A 203 19.50 5.23 -4.78
C VAL A 203 20.71 4.56 -4.13
N ALA A 204 21.70 5.35 -3.72
CA ALA A 204 22.83 4.84 -2.96
C ALA A 204 22.39 4.39 -1.56
N GLN A 205 22.98 3.30 -1.07
CA GLN A 205 22.71 2.72 0.26
C GLN A 205 21.20 2.53 0.55
N PRO A 206 20.44 1.82 -0.32
CA PRO A 206 18.99 1.75 -0.23
C PRO A 206 18.51 1.16 1.10
N ILE A 207 19.23 0.16 1.63
CA ILE A 207 18.87 -0.49 2.91
C ILE A 207 19.00 0.47 4.08
N ARG A 208 20.12 1.21 4.17
CA ARG A 208 20.33 2.18 5.26
C ARG A 208 19.24 3.26 5.24
N ARG A 209 18.94 3.81 4.08
CA ARG A 209 17.86 4.82 3.94
C ARG A 209 16.51 4.24 4.30
N ALA A 210 16.21 3.02 3.88
CA ALA A 210 14.95 2.34 4.20
C ALA A 210 14.79 2.11 5.71
N LEU A 211 15.86 1.73 6.41
CA LEU A 211 15.85 1.57 7.87
C LEU A 211 15.65 2.90 8.60
N VAL A 212 16.26 3.98 8.12
CA VAL A 212 16.00 5.32 8.68
C VAL A 212 14.53 5.72 8.49
N CYS A 213 13.98 5.54 7.29
CA CYS A 213 12.56 5.79 7.04
C CYS A 213 11.67 4.93 7.94
N LEU A 214 12.04 3.66 8.18
CA LEU A 214 11.28 2.77 9.06
C LEU A 214 11.33 3.26 10.52
N ALA A 215 12.49 3.64 11.02
CA ALA A 215 12.61 4.19 12.37
C ALA A 215 11.76 5.45 12.54
N VAL A 216 11.80 6.37 11.57
CA VAL A 216 10.98 7.59 11.58
C VAL A 216 9.49 7.23 11.53
N ALA A 217 9.09 6.29 10.69
CA ALA A 217 7.69 5.87 10.56
C ALA A 217 7.16 5.22 11.87
N VAL A 218 7.96 4.36 12.50
CA VAL A 218 7.62 3.75 13.79
C VAL A 218 7.44 4.80 14.88
N LEU A 219 8.42 5.69 15.03
CA LEU A 219 8.37 6.77 16.02
C LEU A 219 7.18 7.70 15.79
N PHE A 220 6.90 8.04 14.54
CA PHE A 220 5.77 8.90 14.18
C PHE A 220 4.43 8.23 14.51
N VAL A 221 4.19 7.00 14.05
CA VAL A 221 2.89 6.33 14.22
C VAL A 221 2.64 6.00 15.69
N LEU A 222 3.59 5.33 16.36
CA LEU A 222 3.42 4.93 17.74
C LEU A 222 3.45 6.15 18.66
N GLY A 223 4.31 7.13 18.39
CA GLY A 223 4.34 8.39 19.11
C GLY A 223 3.04 9.17 18.99
N ALA A 224 2.44 9.25 17.80
CA ALA A 224 1.14 9.90 17.59
C ALA A 224 0.02 9.18 18.35
N ILE A 225 -0.05 7.85 18.32
CA ILE A 225 -1.04 7.07 19.06
C ILE A 225 -0.88 7.34 20.57
N ALA A 226 0.35 7.29 21.10
CA ALA A 226 0.63 7.53 22.51
C ALA A 226 0.30 8.98 22.93
N ALA A 227 0.70 9.98 22.12
CA ALA A 227 0.42 11.40 22.38
C ALA A 227 -1.08 11.71 22.42
N LEU A 228 -1.89 10.97 21.65
CA LEU A 228 -3.34 11.06 21.63
C LEU A 228 -4.01 10.23 22.74
N GLY A 229 -3.22 9.66 23.69
CA GLY A 229 -3.73 8.88 24.81
C GLY A 229 -4.10 7.44 24.48
N GLY A 230 -3.72 6.97 23.30
CA GLY A 230 -3.95 5.59 22.88
C GLY A 230 -3.03 4.59 23.59
N LYS A 231 -3.55 3.40 23.89
CA LYS A 231 -2.73 2.29 24.38
C LYS A 231 -2.13 1.52 23.20
N ILE A 232 -0.81 1.33 23.24
CA ILE A 232 -0.08 0.58 22.19
C ILE A 232 -0.10 -0.92 22.50
N PHE A 233 0.09 -1.27 23.77
CA PHE A 233 0.12 -2.66 24.27
C PHE A 233 -1.12 -2.97 25.11
N TYR A 234 -1.63 -4.19 24.96
CA TYR A 234 -2.82 -4.71 25.64
C TYR A 234 -2.53 -6.07 26.26
#